data_1d0908013c0c2be263e0857cf74ac867
#
_entry.id   1d0908013c0c2be263e0857cf74ac867
#
_cell.length_a   1.000
_cell.length_b   1.000
_cell.length_c   1.000
_cell.angle_alpha   90.00
_cell.angle_beta   90.00
_cell.angle_gamma   90.00
#
_symmetry.space_group_name_H-M   'P 1'
#
loop_
_entity.id
_entity.type
_entity.pdbx_description
1 polymer ?
#
loop_
_entity_poly.entity_id
_entity_poly.type
_entity_poly.pdbx_seq_one_letter_code
_entity_poly.pdbx_strand_id
1 'polypeptide(L)'
;MKTICVPSEKLPVIAEADICVVGGSCTGVFAAVRAARLGAKVIIVEKQNRFGGVATSSLVNMWHSIYDTDYKEQIIGGLTFEVMERLSKRDAIAPFINSKEFGVPFNSEELTIELDELALEANIQIHFHTFFSSVLIDDDKRVSAIIVQNKSGRAAIRAKMFIDASGDADLCRAAGLSAYLPEHIQPPTTCAKFSGWSFPEGTDPHKLIMEHAEEYKLPEGFIWGTFAPPCKDIYMLNGTRVTRRNPSNAEDLTYCEIEGRRQVRAITDIFRKHLKAKSPQLSALPSYIGIRETWHINSQYQLKGEDLLRGKKFEDAIANGTYPVDIHHQDKPGITFRRLDGRQIYCRPGKPNVESRWREEGGDYAKYYQIPLRSLIPSNSRNVISAGRMLDADPEAFGGIRVMVNLNQTGEAAGVAAFQALSSGIDISLVAPQKVRKVLEEGGSCNK
;
A
#
# COMPACT_ATOMS: atom_id res chain seq x y z
N MET A 1 7.01 -13.55 -31.41
CA MET A 1 6.22 -14.39 -30.46
C MET A 1 5.21 -15.19 -31.27
N LYS A 2 5.02 -16.50 -30.99
CA LYS A 2 3.97 -17.31 -31.65
C LYS A 2 2.63 -16.88 -31.04
N THR A 3 1.58 -16.74 -31.85
CA THR A 3 0.24 -16.33 -31.41
C THR A 3 -0.77 -17.42 -31.69
N ILE A 4 -1.81 -17.48 -30.87
CA ILE A 4 -2.98 -18.35 -31.05
C ILE A 4 -4.20 -17.44 -31.12
N CYS A 5 -5.05 -17.67 -32.10
CA CYS A 5 -6.32 -16.96 -32.20
C CYS A 5 -7.35 -17.60 -31.25
N VAL A 6 -7.91 -16.80 -30.36
CA VAL A 6 -9.03 -17.21 -29.51
C VAL A 6 -10.30 -16.70 -30.19
N PRO A 7 -11.32 -17.55 -30.44
CA PRO A 7 -12.59 -17.11 -31.02
C PRO A 7 -13.27 -16.05 -30.16
N SER A 8 -14.07 -15.18 -30.79
CA SER A 8 -14.92 -14.24 -30.07
C SER A 8 -15.90 -15.00 -29.17
N GLU A 9 -16.04 -14.57 -27.94
CA GLU A 9 -16.83 -15.22 -26.91
C GLU A 9 -17.86 -14.25 -26.32
N LYS A 10 -19.09 -14.77 -26.07
CA LYS A 10 -20.09 -14.04 -25.27
C LYS A 10 -19.89 -14.38 -23.79
N LEU A 11 -19.55 -13.39 -22.98
CA LEU A 11 -19.31 -13.58 -21.56
C LEU A 11 -20.60 -13.32 -20.74
N PRO A 12 -20.87 -14.12 -19.70
CA PRO A 12 -21.94 -13.80 -18.77
C PRO A 12 -21.61 -12.53 -17.98
N VAL A 13 -22.60 -11.65 -17.80
CA VAL A 13 -22.52 -10.56 -16.83
C VAL A 13 -22.95 -11.11 -15.48
N ILE A 14 -21.97 -11.28 -14.56
CA ILE A 14 -22.22 -11.91 -13.25
C ILE A 14 -22.62 -10.91 -12.17
N ALA A 15 -22.39 -9.63 -12.39
CA ALA A 15 -22.77 -8.58 -11.45
C ALA A 15 -22.83 -7.20 -12.13
N GLU A 16 -23.68 -6.34 -11.55
CA GLU A 16 -23.84 -4.93 -11.94
C GLU A 16 -23.88 -4.04 -10.69
N ALA A 17 -23.16 -2.92 -10.71
CA ALA A 17 -23.07 -1.97 -9.60
C ALA A 17 -23.02 -0.52 -10.08
N ASP A 18 -23.05 0.41 -9.13
CA ASP A 18 -22.75 1.81 -9.39
C ASP A 18 -21.22 2.02 -9.47
N ILE A 19 -20.48 1.41 -8.54
CA ILE A 19 -19.03 1.54 -8.44
C ILE A 19 -18.40 0.16 -8.34
N CYS A 20 -17.35 -0.09 -9.15
CA CYS A 20 -16.55 -1.29 -9.08
C CYS A 20 -15.12 -0.93 -8.65
N VAL A 21 -14.62 -1.58 -7.60
CA VAL A 21 -13.25 -1.44 -7.10
C VAL A 21 -12.43 -2.65 -7.51
N VAL A 22 -11.31 -2.42 -8.17
CA VAL A 22 -10.36 -3.46 -8.58
C VAL A 22 -9.15 -3.44 -7.66
N GLY A 23 -9.03 -4.47 -6.80
CA GLY A 23 -8.00 -4.62 -5.77
C GLY A 23 -8.55 -4.40 -4.36
N GLY A 24 -8.34 -5.39 -3.49
CA GLY A 24 -8.85 -5.46 -2.12
C GLY A 24 -7.78 -5.17 -1.06
N SER A 25 -6.78 -4.31 -1.32
CA SER A 25 -5.90 -3.78 -0.27
C SER A 25 -6.71 -2.96 0.75
N CYS A 26 -6.11 -2.57 1.89
CA CYS A 26 -6.78 -1.64 2.82
C CYS A 26 -7.32 -0.41 2.06
N THR A 27 -6.53 0.14 1.14
CA THR A 27 -6.94 1.27 0.29
C THR A 27 -8.20 0.96 -0.52
N GLY A 28 -8.26 -0.20 -1.19
CA GLY A 28 -9.41 -0.60 -2.00
C GLY A 28 -10.66 -0.87 -1.16
N VAL A 29 -10.51 -1.54 -0.02
CA VAL A 29 -11.62 -1.75 0.94
C VAL A 29 -12.15 -0.42 1.45
N PHE A 30 -11.29 0.52 1.81
CA PHE A 30 -11.71 1.83 2.31
C PHE A 30 -12.40 2.66 1.23
N ALA A 31 -11.95 2.56 -0.02
CA ALA A 31 -12.67 3.16 -1.15
C ALA A 31 -14.08 2.58 -1.31
N ALA A 32 -14.19 1.25 -1.26
CA ALA A 32 -15.47 0.55 -1.40
C ALA A 32 -16.42 0.88 -0.24
N VAL A 33 -15.93 0.82 1.00
CA VAL A 33 -16.73 1.10 2.21
C VAL A 33 -17.20 2.55 2.23
N ARG A 34 -16.33 3.50 1.89
CA ARG A 34 -16.71 4.91 1.87
C ARG A 34 -17.80 5.19 0.82
N ALA A 35 -17.64 4.65 -0.38
CA ALA A 35 -18.65 4.78 -1.44
C ALA A 35 -19.98 4.11 -1.06
N ALA A 36 -19.94 2.91 -0.46
CA ALA A 36 -21.14 2.18 -0.04
C ALA A 36 -21.87 2.90 1.11
N ARG A 37 -21.18 3.45 2.10
CA ARG A 37 -21.76 4.25 3.19
C ARG A 37 -22.43 5.55 2.69
N LEU A 38 -22.04 6.04 1.51
CA LEU A 38 -22.72 7.16 0.84
C LEU A 38 -23.93 6.73 0.03
N GLY A 39 -24.24 5.44 -0.05
CA GLY A 39 -25.43 4.89 -0.71
C GLY A 39 -25.20 4.30 -2.10
N ALA A 40 -23.95 4.19 -2.58
CA ALA A 40 -23.66 3.50 -3.82
C ALA A 40 -23.78 1.97 -3.67
N LYS A 41 -24.27 1.29 -4.71
CA LYS A 41 -24.09 -0.16 -4.85
C LYS A 41 -22.67 -0.45 -5.29
N VAL A 42 -21.89 -1.15 -4.45
CA VAL A 42 -20.46 -1.35 -4.67
C VAL A 42 -20.10 -2.82 -4.83
N ILE A 43 -19.20 -3.09 -5.78
CA ILE A 43 -18.55 -4.39 -5.98
C ILE A 43 -17.06 -4.20 -5.77
N ILE A 44 -16.42 -5.15 -5.09
CA ILE A 44 -14.96 -5.23 -4.97
C ILE A 44 -14.44 -6.56 -5.50
N VAL A 45 -13.38 -6.49 -6.33
CA VAL A 45 -12.72 -7.66 -6.93
C VAL A 45 -11.31 -7.78 -6.40
N GLU A 46 -10.95 -8.93 -5.81
CA GLU A 46 -9.62 -9.22 -5.27
C GLU A 46 -9.10 -10.56 -5.78
N LYS A 47 -7.85 -10.55 -6.27
CA LYS A 47 -7.19 -11.77 -6.80
C LYS A 47 -6.77 -12.76 -5.71
N GLN A 48 -6.55 -12.28 -4.48
CA GLN A 48 -6.19 -13.09 -3.33
C GLN A 48 -7.43 -13.66 -2.63
N ASN A 49 -7.19 -14.45 -1.59
CA ASN A 49 -8.22 -15.05 -0.75
C ASN A 49 -8.65 -14.15 0.42
N ARG A 50 -8.11 -12.94 0.52
CA ARG A 50 -8.31 -12.03 1.66
C ARG A 50 -8.08 -10.58 1.27
N PHE A 51 -8.68 -9.69 2.05
CA PHE A 51 -8.41 -8.26 1.98
C PHE A 51 -7.12 -7.86 2.70
N GLY A 52 -6.68 -6.61 2.48
CA GLY A 52 -5.58 -5.93 3.16
C GLY A 52 -4.29 -5.81 2.36
N GLY A 53 -4.12 -6.58 1.29
CA GLY A 53 -2.94 -6.49 0.41
C GLY A 53 -1.63 -6.68 1.18
N VAL A 54 -0.72 -5.69 1.16
CA VAL A 54 0.59 -5.80 1.83
C VAL A 54 0.47 -5.96 3.35
N ALA A 55 -0.58 -5.43 3.96
CA ALA A 55 -0.82 -5.54 5.41
C ALA A 55 -1.10 -6.98 5.87
N THR A 56 -1.72 -7.76 5.01
CA THR A 56 -2.20 -9.13 5.32
C THR A 56 -1.48 -10.17 4.48
N SER A 57 -1.67 -10.16 3.15
CA SER A 57 -1.09 -11.15 2.23
C SER A 57 0.44 -11.12 2.21
N SER A 58 1.07 -9.95 2.40
CA SER A 58 2.52 -9.79 2.45
C SER A 58 3.10 -9.68 3.86
N LEU A 59 2.28 -9.78 4.90
CA LEU A 59 2.64 -9.78 6.32
C LEU A 59 3.33 -8.50 6.83
N VAL A 60 3.18 -7.37 6.16
CA VAL A 60 3.74 -6.08 6.63
C VAL A 60 2.82 -5.51 7.72
N ASN A 61 3.01 -5.95 8.95
CA ASN A 61 2.11 -5.69 10.08
C ASN A 61 2.48 -4.41 10.87
N MET A 62 2.76 -3.33 10.17
CA MET A 62 3.14 -2.05 10.76
C MET A 62 2.41 -0.90 10.05
N TRP A 63 1.60 -0.15 10.77
CA TRP A 63 1.14 1.16 10.35
C TRP A 63 2.01 2.24 11.01
N HIS A 64 2.12 3.40 10.37
CA HIS A 64 2.88 4.52 10.92
C HIS A 64 1.99 5.43 11.77
N SER A 65 2.61 6.39 12.46
CA SER A 65 1.90 7.33 13.32
C SER A 65 0.79 8.06 12.56
N ILE A 66 -0.33 8.24 13.23
CA ILE A 66 -1.47 9.04 12.75
C ILE A 66 -1.39 10.49 13.23
N TYR A 67 -0.30 10.85 13.90
CA TYR A 67 -0.06 12.17 14.47
C TYR A 67 0.93 12.99 13.64
N ASP A 68 0.97 14.29 13.90
CA ASP A 68 1.96 15.20 13.37
C ASP A 68 3.39 14.85 13.84
N THR A 69 4.41 15.51 13.30
CA THR A 69 5.82 15.24 13.65
C THR A 69 6.17 15.54 15.11
N ASP A 70 5.37 16.35 15.81
CA ASP A 70 5.52 16.66 17.23
C ASP A 70 4.73 15.71 18.13
N TYR A 71 3.93 14.78 17.54
CA TYR A 71 3.01 13.88 18.23
C TYR A 71 1.98 14.59 19.11
N LYS A 72 1.52 15.79 18.67
CA LYS A 72 0.56 16.61 19.39
C LYS A 72 -0.82 16.61 18.76
N GLU A 73 -0.88 16.62 17.45
CA GLU A 73 -2.10 16.72 16.68
C GLU A 73 -2.35 15.47 15.86
N GLN A 74 -3.54 14.88 15.99
CA GLN A 74 -3.95 13.80 15.10
C GLN A 74 -4.25 14.36 13.72
N ILE A 75 -3.60 13.82 12.69
CA ILE A 75 -3.71 14.28 11.30
C ILE A 75 -4.28 13.21 10.36
N ILE A 76 -4.44 11.98 10.82
CA ILE A 76 -5.05 10.87 10.08
C ILE A 76 -6.20 10.30 10.92
N GLY A 77 -7.40 10.24 10.33
CA GLY A 77 -8.62 9.74 10.94
C GLY A 77 -9.36 8.78 10.01
N GLY A 78 -10.68 8.91 9.96
CA GLY A 78 -11.55 8.16 9.06
C GLY A 78 -11.50 6.65 9.28
N LEU A 79 -11.57 5.89 8.19
CA LEU A 79 -11.58 4.42 8.24
C LEU A 79 -10.28 3.81 8.78
N THR A 80 -9.15 4.49 8.61
CA THR A 80 -7.89 4.05 9.24
C THR A 80 -8.04 4.01 10.75
N PHE A 81 -8.54 5.10 11.34
CA PHE A 81 -8.76 5.19 12.78
C PHE A 81 -9.83 4.20 13.26
N GLU A 82 -10.95 4.06 12.54
CA GLU A 82 -12.00 3.10 12.86
C GLU A 82 -11.47 1.67 12.92
N VAL A 83 -10.65 1.25 11.95
CA VAL A 83 -10.06 -0.10 11.95
C VAL A 83 -9.04 -0.26 13.08
N MET A 84 -8.26 0.77 13.41
CA MET A 84 -7.36 0.74 14.58
C MET A 84 -8.15 0.54 15.88
N GLU A 85 -9.31 1.21 16.05
CA GLU A 85 -10.18 1.02 17.20
C GLU A 85 -10.79 -0.40 17.25
N ARG A 86 -11.19 -0.96 16.09
CA ARG A 86 -11.69 -2.34 16.01
C ARG A 86 -10.63 -3.34 16.46
N LEU A 87 -9.41 -3.22 15.95
CA LEU A 87 -8.27 -4.05 16.35
C LEU A 87 -7.91 -3.87 17.83
N SER A 88 -8.03 -2.64 18.37
CA SER A 88 -7.77 -2.38 19.79
C SER A 88 -8.74 -3.10 20.72
N LYS A 89 -10.01 -3.22 20.35
CA LYS A 89 -11.01 -4.00 21.10
C LYS A 89 -10.70 -5.50 21.17
N ARG A 90 -9.79 -5.98 20.34
CA ARG A 90 -9.33 -7.36 20.24
C ARG A 90 -7.90 -7.55 20.74
N ASP A 91 -7.30 -6.53 21.35
CA ASP A 91 -5.87 -6.50 21.70
C ASP A 91 -4.92 -6.75 20.51
N ALA A 92 -5.41 -6.59 19.29
CA ALA A 92 -4.73 -6.94 18.05
C ALA A 92 -3.90 -5.83 17.43
N ILE A 93 -3.69 -4.72 18.13
CA ILE A 93 -2.88 -3.57 17.73
C ILE A 93 -2.15 -3.01 18.94
N ALA A 94 -0.94 -2.48 18.73
CA ALA A 94 -0.23 -1.77 19.78
C ALA A 94 -0.94 -0.46 20.18
N PRO A 95 -0.74 0.06 21.38
CA PRO A 95 -1.31 1.34 21.79
C PRO A 95 -0.99 2.46 20.80
N PHE A 96 -2.02 3.16 20.31
CA PHE A 96 -1.87 4.19 19.29
C PHE A 96 -2.47 5.54 19.69
N ILE A 97 -3.39 5.57 20.65
CA ILE A 97 -3.97 6.81 21.17
C ILE A 97 -2.91 7.55 21.98
N ASN A 98 -2.65 8.81 21.63
CA ASN A 98 -1.61 9.65 22.23
C ASN A 98 -0.21 9.02 22.21
N SER A 99 0.03 8.07 21.30
CA SER A 99 1.31 7.40 21.14
C SER A 99 2.32 8.35 20.48
N LYS A 100 3.56 8.33 21.02
CA LYS A 100 4.72 9.00 20.41
C LYS A 100 5.59 8.05 19.60
N GLU A 101 5.08 6.84 19.36
CA GLU A 101 5.79 5.85 18.59
C GLU A 101 5.69 6.14 17.09
N PHE A 102 6.78 5.92 16.38
CA PHE A 102 6.85 6.08 14.94
C PHE A 102 5.95 5.10 14.18
N GLY A 103 5.73 3.91 14.75
CA GLY A 103 4.97 2.85 14.14
C GLY A 103 4.05 2.13 15.12
N VAL A 104 2.96 1.63 14.61
CA VAL A 104 1.90 0.93 15.35
C VAL A 104 1.78 -0.49 14.78
N PRO A 105 2.41 -1.48 15.40
CA PRO A 105 2.27 -2.89 15.02
C PRO A 105 0.84 -3.40 15.22
N PHE A 106 0.40 -4.26 14.33
CA PHE A 106 -0.90 -4.91 14.41
C PHE A 106 -0.83 -6.41 14.06
N ASN A 107 -1.89 -7.14 14.34
CA ASN A 107 -2.05 -8.53 13.93
C ASN A 107 -2.68 -8.61 12.53
N SER A 108 -1.94 -9.12 11.54
CA SER A 108 -2.39 -9.22 10.15
C SER A 108 -3.59 -10.15 9.98
N GLU A 109 -3.73 -11.20 10.80
CA GLU A 109 -4.84 -12.15 10.71
C GLU A 109 -6.14 -11.51 11.24
N GLU A 110 -6.06 -10.82 12.39
CA GLU A 110 -7.20 -10.07 12.94
C GLU A 110 -7.62 -8.94 11.98
N LEU A 111 -6.64 -8.23 11.38
CA LEU A 111 -6.94 -7.21 10.38
C LEU A 111 -7.68 -7.80 9.17
N THR A 112 -7.33 -9.02 8.74
CA THR A 112 -8.04 -9.68 7.64
C THR A 112 -9.53 -9.82 7.96
N ILE A 113 -9.85 -10.32 9.16
CA ILE A 113 -11.23 -10.53 9.61
C ILE A 113 -11.98 -9.19 9.74
N GLU A 114 -11.35 -8.19 10.35
CA GLU A 114 -11.97 -6.86 10.50
C GLU A 114 -12.26 -6.17 9.14
N LEU A 115 -11.44 -6.41 8.13
CA LEU A 115 -11.71 -5.88 6.78
C LEU A 115 -12.86 -6.62 6.08
N ASP A 116 -13.01 -7.94 6.32
CA ASP A 116 -14.16 -8.70 5.83
C ASP A 116 -15.45 -8.19 6.48
N GLU A 117 -15.47 -8.06 7.82
CA GLU A 117 -16.61 -7.53 8.56
C GLU A 117 -16.99 -6.12 8.12
N LEU A 118 -16.00 -5.24 7.95
CA LEU A 118 -16.21 -3.87 7.51
C LEU A 118 -16.88 -3.81 6.12
N ALA A 119 -16.46 -4.69 5.20
CA ALA A 119 -17.04 -4.78 3.87
C ALA A 119 -18.45 -5.37 3.88
N LEU A 120 -18.71 -6.38 4.72
CA LEU A 120 -20.03 -7.01 4.91
C LEU A 120 -21.03 -6.04 5.55
N GLU A 121 -20.64 -5.33 6.60
CA GLU A 121 -21.45 -4.27 7.25
C GLU A 121 -21.86 -3.17 6.28
N ALA A 122 -21.03 -2.87 5.29
CA ALA A 122 -21.31 -1.89 4.24
C ALA A 122 -22.11 -2.49 3.05
N ASN A 123 -22.54 -3.76 3.12
CA ASN A 123 -23.25 -4.47 2.06
C ASN A 123 -22.52 -4.48 0.71
N ILE A 124 -21.19 -4.59 0.72
CA ILE A 124 -20.37 -4.65 -0.49
C ILE A 124 -20.44 -6.07 -1.06
N GLN A 125 -20.64 -6.18 -2.38
CA GLN A 125 -20.53 -7.46 -3.08
C GLN A 125 -19.07 -7.80 -3.29
N ILE A 126 -18.58 -8.89 -2.65
CA ILE A 126 -17.19 -9.30 -2.62
C ILE A 126 -16.94 -10.41 -3.62
N HIS A 127 -15.85 -10.29 -4.40
CA HIS A 127 -15.35 -11.33 -5.31
C HIS A 127 -13.87 -11.62 -5.03
N PHE A 128 -13.59 -12.59 -4.16
CA PHE A 128 -12.25 -13.14 -3.95
C PHE A 128 -11.84 -14.12 -5.05
N HIS A 129 -10.54 -14.44 -5.14
CA HIS A 129 -9.99 -15.33 -6.17
C HIS A 129 -10.44 -14.95 -7.58
N THR A 130 -10.60 -13.66 -7.81
CA THR A 130 -11.12 -13.12 -9.06
C THR A 130 -10.11 -12.16 -9.67
N PHE A 131 -9.50 -12.60 -10.76
CA PHE A 131 -8.46 -11.83 -11.46
C PHE A 131 -9.12 -10.86 -12.43
N PHE A 132 -8.75 -9.59 -12.33
CA PHE A 132 -8.99 -8.61 -13.38
C PHE A 132 -8.18 -8.99 -14.63
N SER A 133 -8.79 -8.96 -15.81
CA SER A 133 -8.16 -9.35 -17.08
C SER A 133 -8.10 -8.21 -18.09
N SER A 134 -9.22 -7.53 -18.32
CA SER A 134 -9.32 -6.44 -19.31
C SER A 134 -10.56 -5.58 -19.05
N VAL A 135 -10.79 -4.59 -19.88
CA VAL A 135 -11.95 -3.72 -19.84
C VAL A 135 -12.74 -3.74 -21.16
N LEU A 136 -14.02 -3.38 -21.08
CA LEU A 136 -14.80 -2.96 -22.23
C LEU A 136 -14.99 -1.44 -22.14
N ILE A 137 -14.72 -0.76 -23.24
CA ILE A 137 -14.83 0.69 -23.36
C ILE A 137 -15.97 0.96 -24.34
N ASP A 138 -16.87 1.89 -24.00
CA ASP A 138 -17.96 2.31 -24.85
C ASP A 138 -17.53 3.40 -25.87
N ASP A 139 -18.48 3.80 -26.71
CA ASP A 139 -18.24 4.83 -27.76
C ASP A 139 -17.89 6.21 -27.15
N ASP A 140 -18.31 6.45 -25.90
CA ASP A 140 -17.99 7.66 -25.14
C ASP A 140 -16.63 7.60 -24.43
N LYS A 141 -15.82 6.58 -24.71
CA LYS A 141 -14.51 6.32 -24.07
C LYS A 141 -14.61 6.13 -22.54
N ARG A 142 -15.75 5.62 -22.05
CA ARG A 142 -15.93 5.21 -20.67
C ARG A 142 -15.71 3.72 -20.54
N VAL A 143 -15.13 3.29 -19.44
CA VAL A 143 -15.14 1.89 -19.07
C VAL A 143 -16.58 1.51 -18.74
N SER A 144 -17.16 0.53 -19.47
CA SER A 144 -18.51 0.05 -19.29
C SER A 144 -18.57 -1.26 -18.49
N ALA A 145 -17.50 -2.06 -18.55
CA ALA A 145 -17.36 -3.29 -17.79
C ALA A 145 -15.87 -3.66 -17.62
N ILE A 146 -15.61 -4.43 -16.59
CA ILE A 146 -14.36 -5.20 -16.47
C ILE A 146 -14.60 -6.65 -16.83
N ILE A 147 -13.58 -7.28 -17.43
CA ILE A 147 -13.55 -8.72 -17.66
C ILE A 147 -12.70 -9.35 -16.56
N VAL A 148 -13.24 -10.38 -15.95
CA VAL A 148 -12.60 -11.10 -14.86
C VAL A 148 -12.46 -12.57 -15.19
N GLN A 149 -11.47 -13.22 -14.56
CA GLN A 149 -11.29 -14.66 -14.56
C GLN A 149 -11.35 -15.17 -13.12
N ASN A 150 -12.24 -16.10 -12.85
CA ASN A 150 -12.34 -16.77 -11.55
C ASN A 150 -12.51 -18.29 -11.74
N LYS A 151 -12.83 -19.00 -10.65
CA LYS A 151 -13.00 -20.47 -10.70
C LYS A 151 -14.17 -20.92 -11.58
N SER A 152 -15.18 -20.05 -11.80
CA SER A 152 -16.34 -20.33 -12.65
C SER A 152 -16.10 -20.00 -14.12
N GLY A 153 -14.94 -19.47 -14.48
CA GLY A 153 -14.59 -19.08 -15.84
C GLY A 153 -14.44 -17.59 -16.04
N ARG A 154 -14.48 -17.16 -17.30
CA ARG A 154 -14.45 -15.75 -17.70
C ARG A 154 -15.85 -15.14 -17.58
N ALA A 155 -15.90 -13.92 -17.09
CA ALA A 155 -17.16 -13.19 -16.90
C ALA A 155 -16.93 -11.67 -17.00
N ALA A 156 -18.02 -10.93 -17.10
CA ALA A 156 -18.02 -9.48 -17.07
C ALA A 156 -18.70 -8.95 -15.79
N ILE A 157 -18.18 -7.84 -15.25
CA ILE A 157 -18.82 -7.05 -14.20
C ILE A 157 -19.02 -5.65 -14.76
N ARG A 158 -20.28 -5.15 -14.71
CA ARG A 158 -20.64 -3.81 -15.17
C ARG A 158 -20.66 -2.82 -14.01
N ALA A 159 -20.20 -1.61 -14.27
CA ALA A 159 -20.37 -0.49 -13.34
C ALA A 159 -20.38 0.85 -14.09
N LYS A 160 -20.84 1.90 -13.40
CA LYS A 160 -20.84 3.27 -13.93
C LYS A 160 -19.51 3.99 -13.66
N MET A 161 -18.91 3.72 -12.48
CA MET A 161 -17.63 4.27 -12.06
C MET A 161 -16.70 3.14 -11.64
N PHE A 162 -15.41 3.34 -11.82
CA PHE A 162 -14.38 2.34 -11.48
C PHE A 162 -13.27 2.96 -10.64
N ILE A 163 -12.80 2.21 -9.65
CA ILE A 163 -11.66 2.60 -8.81
C ILE A 163 -10.54 1.58 -9.03
N ASP A 164 -9.42 2.04 -9.56
CA ASP A 164 -8.20 1.22 -9.65
C ASP A 164 -7.47 1.26 -8.31
N ALA A 165 -7.54 0.18 -7.56
CA ALA A 165 -6.80 -0.08 -6.32
C ALA A 165 -5.90 -1.31 -6.45
N SER A 166 -5.57 -1.72 -7.70
CA SER A 166 -4.77 -2.91 -8.02
C SER A 166 -3.35 -2.83 -7.48
N GLY A 167 -2.84 -1.62 -7.26
CA GLY A 167 -1.47 -1.34 -6.84
C GLY A 167 -0.47 -1.28 -8.01
N ASP A 168 -0.87 -1.72 -9.19
CA ASP A 168 -0.02 -1.83 -10.39
C ASP A 168 -0.59 -1.02 -11.58
N ALA A 169 -1.62 -0.19 -11.35
CA ALA A 169 -2.37 0.56 -12.36
C ALA A 169 -2.99 -0.35 -13.46
N ASP A 170 -3.39 -1.56 -13.09
CA ASP A 170 -3.84 -2.57 -14.06
C ASP A 170 -5.09 -2.13 -14.80
N LEU A 171 -6.08 -1.58 -14.10
CA LEU A 171 -7.31 -1.08 -14.69
C LEU A 171 -7.06 0.17 -15.54
N CYS A 172 -6.30 1.13 -15.03
CA CYS A 172 -5.96 2.36 -15.74
C CYS A 172 -5.24 2.05 -17.06
N ARG A 173 -4.26 1.16 -17.03
CA ARG A 173 -3.50 0.74 -18.22
C ARG A 173 -4.37 -0.01 -19.22
N ALA A 174 -5.22 -0.93 -18.76
CA ALA A 174 -6.15 -1.65 -19.60
C ALA A 174 -7.19 -0.73 -20.25
N ALA A 175 -7.57 0.36 -19.57
CA ALA A 175 -8.44 1.40 -20.10
C ALA A 175 -7.74 2.37 -21.08
N GLY A 176 -6.44 2.17 -21.36
CA GLY A 176 -5.65 3.04 -22.24
C GLY A 176 -5.32 4.39 -21.62
N LEU A 177 -5.47 4.54 -20.31
CA LEU A 177 -5.04 5.74 -19.59
C LEU A 177 -3.52 5.73 -19.44
N SER A 178 -2.93 6.92 -19.55
CA SER A 178 -1.48 7.07 -19.51
C SER A 178 -0.89 6.67 -18.16
N ALA A 179 0.15 5.86 -18.18
CA ALA A 179 0.91 5.43 -17.03
C ALA A 179 2.39 5.31 -17.37
N TYR A 180 3.24 5.40 -16.36
CA TYR A 180 4.70 5.26 -16.54
C TYR A 180 5.30 4.30 -15.52
N LEU A 181 6.42 3.71 -15.90
CA LEU A 181 7.24 2.88 -15.03
C LEU A 181 8.49 3.69 -14.66
N PRO A 182 8.78 3.89 -13.36
CA PRO A 182 10.01 4.56 -12.95
C PRO A 182 11.25 3.82 -13.45
N GLU A 183 12.32 4.55 -13.74
CA GLU A 183 13.60 3.96 -14.14
C GLU A 183 14.16 3.04 -13.04
N HIS A 184 13.99 3.44 -11.79
CA HIS A 184 14.45 2.70 -10.62
C HIS A 184 13.25 2.37 -9.71
N ILE A 185 12.79 1.14 -9.78
CA ILE A 185 11.68 0.63 -8.96
C ILE A 185 12.21 0.21 -7.59
N GLN A 186 11.54 0.61 -6.52
CA GLN A 186 11.90 0.16 -5.18
C GLN A 186 11.70 -1.36 -5.03
N PRO A 187 12.68 -2.09 -4.46
CA PRO A 187 12.70 -3.55 -4.48
C PRO A 187 11.58 -4.16 -3.64
N PRO A 188 10.90 -5.21 -4.12
CA PRO A 188 9.96 -5.98 -3.34
C PRO A 188 10.66 -6.75 -2.21
N THR A 189 9.87 -7.14 -1.21
CA THR A 189 10.32 -7.82 0.02
C THR A 189 9.40 -8.99 0.35
N THR A 190 9.97 -10.12 0.73
CA THR A 190 9.29 -11.22 1.39
C THR A 190 9.47 -11.09 2.88
N CYS A 191 8.42 -10.70 3.61
CA CYS A 191 8.42 -10.80 5.06
C CYS A 191 8.24 -12.25 5.50
N ALA A 192 8.61 -12.57 6.74
CA ALA A 192 8.37 -13.89 7.31
C ALA A 192 8.02 -13.77 8.79
N LYS A 193 7.14 -14.64 9.28
CA LYS A 193 6.86 -14.74 10.72
C LYS A 193 7.73 -15.84 11.33
N PHE A 194 8.33 -15.55 12.47
CA PHE A 194 9.09 -16.49 13.27
C PHE A 194 8.46 -16.61 14.66
N SER A 195 8.35 -17.81 15.17
CA SER A 195 8.02 -18.11 16.57
C SER A 195 9.27 -18.35 17.38
N GLY A 196 9.19 -18.20 18.71
CA GLY A 196 10.33 -18.34 19.61
C GLY A 196 11.37 -17.24 19.37
N TRP A 197 10.95 -16.02 19.08
CA TRP A 197 11.85 -14.88 18.83
C TRP A 197 12.50 -14.41 20.15
N SER A 198 13.44 -15.22 20.62
CA SER A 198 14.22 -14.97 21.84
C SER A 198 15.68 -15.37 21.60
N PHE A 199 16.61 -14.56 22.03
CA PHE A 199 18.04 -14.72 21.75
C PHE A 199 18.83 -14.76 23.06
N PRO A 200 20.01 -15.45 23.08
CA PRO A 200 20.95 -15.37 24.17
C PRO A 200 21.33 -13.92 24.47
N GLU A 201 21.65 -13.62 25.71
CA GLU A 201 22.12 -12.31 26.13
C GLU A 201 23.31 -11.86 25.27
N GLY A 202 23.31 -10.61 24.83
CA GLY A 202 24.33 -10.03 23.94
C GLY A 202 24.20 -10.39 22.46
N THR A 203 23.21 -11.19 22.06
CA THR A 203 22.98 -11.54 20.66
C THR A 203 22.00 -10.54 20.01
N ASP A 204 22.49 -9.78 19.03
CA ASP A 204 21.66 -8.98 18.14
C ASP A 204 21.34 -9.79 16.87
N PRO A 205 20.08 -10.18 16.63
CA PRO A 205 19.70 -10.98 15.46
C PRO A 205 19.95 -10.27 14.13
N HIS A 206 19.82 -8.94 14.08
CA HIS A 206 20.08 -8.18 12.86
C HIS A 206 21.57 -8.15 12.52
N LYS A 207 22.40 -7.96 13.53
CA LYS A 207 23.86 -8.03 13.39
C LYS A 207 24.31 -9.42 12.96
N LEU A 208 23.78 -10.47 13.58
CA LEU A 208 24.06 -11.87 13.22
C LEU A 208 23.75 -12.17 11.76
N ILE A 209 22.59 -11.72 11.26
CA ILE A 209 22.24 -11.88 9.83
C ILE A 209 23.27 -11.16 8.95
N MET A 210 23.62 -9.92 9.30
CA MET A 210 24.52 -9.10 8.49
C MET A 210 25.96 -9.62 8.45
N GLU A 211 26.47 -10.15 9.56
CA GLU A 211 27.81 -10.74 9.64
C GLU A 211 27.99 -11.95 8.72
N HIS A 212 26.89 -12.66 8.42
CA HIS A 212 26.89 -13.85 7.58
C HIS A 212 26.21 -13.64 6.21
N ALA A 213 25.79 -12.40 5.87
CA ALA A 213 25.03 -12.11 4.66
C ALA A 213 25.77 -12.54 3.38
N GLU A 214 27.08 -12.31 3.30
CA GLU A 214 27.89 -12.65 2.12
C GLU A 214 27.98 -14.18 1.91
N GLU A 215 28.20 -14.95 2.98
CA GLU A 215 28.25 -16.44 2.94
C GLU A 215 26.98 -17.03 2.34
N TYR A 216 25.83 -16.43 2.68
CA TYR A 216 24.51 -16.89 2.24
C TYR A 216 23.96 -16.14 1.03
N LYS A 217 24.77 -15.29 0.40
CA LYS A 217 24.38 -14.48 -0.77
C LYS A 217 23.12 -13.64 -0.51
N LEU A 218 23.01 -13.09 0.69
CA LEU A 218 21.98 -12.14 1.02
C LEU A 218 22.38 -10.75 0.52
N PRO A 219 21.48 -10.01 -0.15
CA PRO A 219 21.77 -8.64 -0.54
C PRO A 219 21.91 -7.75 0.71
N GLU A 220 22.84 -6.81 0.67
CA GLU A 220 22.87 -5.77 1.68
C GLU A 220 21.54 -5.01 1.70
N GLY A 221 20.97 -4.85 2.87
CA GLY A 221 19.68 -4.20 3.00
C GLY A 221 19.32 -3.87 4.44
N PHE A 222 18.37 -2.97 4.61
CA PHE A 222 17.83 -2.62 5.91
C PHE A 222 16.94 -3.77 6.43
N ILE A 223 17.22 -4.20 7.67
CA ILE A 223 16.45 -5.25 8.35
C ILE A 223 15.68 -4.61 9.49
N TRP A 224 14.40 -4.89 9.55
CA TRP A 224 13.55 -4.50 10.66
C TRP A 224 12.45 -5.54 10.90
N GLY A 225 11.80 -5.44 12.03
CA GLY A 225 10.68 -6.33 12.33
C GLY A 225 9.97 -5.90 13.60
N THR A 226 8.88 -6.59 13.91
CA THR A 226 8.07 -6.30 15.08
C THR A 226 7.26 -7.52 15.49
N PHE A 227 6.87 -7.57 16.76
CA PHE A 227 5.92 -8.57 17.24
C PHE A 227 4.52 -8.31 16.70
N ALA A 228 3.74 -9.38 16.52
CA ALA A 228 2.32 -9.30 16.18
C ALA A 228 1.48 -9.27 17.45
N PRO A 229 0.87 -8.14 17.84
CA PRO A 229 0.02 -8.09 19.04
C PRO A 229 -1.14 -9.10 18.97
N PRO A 230 -1.59 -9.64 20.11
CA PRO A 230 -1.00 -9.46 21.46
C PRO A 230 0.19 -10.41 21.73
N CYS A 231 0.55 -11.21 20.76
CA CYS A 231 1.58 -12.25 20.90
C CYS A 231 2.98 -11.63 21.01
N LYS A 232 3.72 -12.04 22.05
CA LYS A 232 5.12 -11.62 22.26
C LYS A 232 6.13 -12.68 21.77
N ASP A 233 5.66 -13.74 21.15
CA ASP A 233 6.47 -14.85 20.67
C ASP A 233 6.60 -14.86 19.14
N ILE A 234 5.59 -14.36 18.42
CA ILE A 234 5.59 -14.31 16.97
C ILE A 234 6.12 -12.96 16.49
N TYR A 235 7.27 -13.01 15.82
CA TYR A 235 7.95 -11.84 15.27
C TYR A 235 7.88 -11.84 13.74
N MET A 236 7.42 -10.76 13.15
CA MET A 236 7.52 -10.51 11.71
C MET A 236 8.89 -9.89 11.42
N LEU A 237 9.64 -10.51 10.53
CA LEU A 237 10.92 -10.02 10.05
C LEU A 237 10.81 -9.57 8.59
N ASN A 238 11.17 -8.32 8.34
CA ASN A 238 11.39 -7.74 7.03
C ASN A 238 12.91 -7.68 6.77
N GLY A 239 13.46 -8.77 6.25
CA GLY A 239 14.91 -8.93 6.09
C GLY A 239 15.37 -9.25 4.67
N THR A 240 14.43 -9.29 3.69
CA THR A 240 14.75 -9.65 2.32
C THR A 240 14.64 -8.47 1.35
N ARG A 241 15.28 -8.59 0.19
CA ARG A 241 15.22 -7.58 -0.87
C ARG A 241 15.54 -8.20 -2.20
N VAL A 242 14.62 -8.11 -3.14
CA VAL A 242 14.86 -8.59 -4.52
C VAL A 242 15.06 -7.38 -5.43
N THR A 243 16.29 -7.15 -5.86
CA THR A 243 16.68 -5.98 -6.65
C THR A 243 16.66 -6.25 -8.15
N ARG A 244 16.58 -5.19 -8.96
CA ARG A 244 16.72 -5.23 -10.42
C ARG A 244 15.68 -6.12 -11.11
N ARG A 245 14.44 -6.11 -10.59
CA ARG A 245 13.29 -6.83 -11.14
C ARG A 245 12.08 -5.92 -11.15
N ASN A 246 11.23 -6.13 -12.15
CA ASN A 246 9.95 -5.44 -12.27
C ASN A 246 8.79 -6.39 -11.94
N PRO A 247 8.28 -6.42 -10.70
CA PRO A 247 7.23 -7.35 -10.31
C PRO A 247 5.84 -7.05 -10.93
N SER A 248 5.74 -6.07 -11.83
CA SER A 248 4.54 -5.86 -12.63
C SER A 248 4.44 -6.77 -13.86
N ASN A 249 5.48 -7.55 -14.15
CA ASN A 249 5.42 -8.61 -15.16
C ASN A 249 5.50 -10.00 -14.50
N ALA A 250 4.89 -10.99 -15.14
CA ALA A 250 4.67 -12.30 -14.57
C ALA A 250 5.99 -13.07 -14.31
N GLU A 251 6.98 -12.93 -15.18
CA GLU A 251 8.26 -13.63 -15.07
C GLU A 251 9.07 -13.10 -13.88
N ASP A 252 9.21 -11.79 -13.80
CA ASP A 252 9.91 -11.14 -12.69
C ASP A 252 9.17 -11.33 -11.36
N LEU A 253 7.82 -11.29 -11.36
CA LEU A 253 7.05 -11.56 -10.16
C LEU A 253 7.30 -12.98 -9.65
N THR A 254 7.29 -13.98 -10.54
CA THR A 254 7.61 -15.38 -10.21
C THR A 254 9.03 -15.49 -9.64
N TYR A 255 10.00 -14.84 -10.28
CA TYR A 255 11.38 -14.80 -9.79
C TYR A 255 11.44 -14.15 -8.39
N CYS A 256 10.77 -13.02 -8.19
CA CYS A 256 10.76 -12.32 -6.90
C CYS A 256 10.18 -13.17 -5.77
N GLU A 257 9.13 -13.93 -6.03
CA GLU A 257 8.53 -14.86 -5.07
C GLU A 257 9.51 -15.97 -4.65
N ILE A 258 10.20 -16.58 -5.62
CA ILE A 258 11.15 -17.67 -5.35
C ILE A 258 12.40 -17.14 -4.65
N GLU A 259 12.98 -16.05 -5.15
CA GLU A 259 14.19 -15.45 -4.60
C GLU A 259 13.96 -14.89 -3.20
N GLY A 260 12.82 -14.26 -2.95
CA GLY A 260 12.46 -13.79 -1.62
C GLY A 260 12.39 -14.93 -0.60
N ARG A 261 11.80 -16.08 -0.97
CA ARG A 261 11.77 -17.28 -0.12
C ARG A 261 13.17 -17.90 0.06
N ARG A 262 14.03 -17.85 -0.97
CA ARG A 262 15.44 -18.27 -0.86
C ARG A 262 16.18 -17.42 0.21
N GLN A 263 15.96 -16.11 0.21
CA GLN A 263 16.54 -15.21 1.19
C GLN A 263 16.03 -15.48 2.61
N VAL A 264 14.72 -15.74 2.78
CA VAL A 264 14.17 -16.17 4.09
C VAL A 264 14.80 -17.48 4.56
N ARG A 265 15.00 -18.44 3.66
CA ARG A 265 15.70 -19.69 3.97
C ARG A 265 17.13 -19.41 4.44
N ALA A 266 17.87 -18.56 3.76
CA ALA A 266 19.23 -18.18 4.15
C ALA A 266 19.27 -17.57 5.58
N ILE A 267 18.37 -16.65 5.90
CA ILE A 267 18.23 -16.09 7.26
C ILE A 267 17.94 -17.21 8.29
N THR A 268 17.03 -18.11 7.97
CA THR A 268 16.70 -19.24 8.83
C THR A 268 17.90 -20.16 9.08
N ASP A 269 18.69 -20.41 8.05
CA ASP A 269 19.88 -21.28 8.14
C ASP A 269 21.02 -20.61 8.92
N ILE A 270 21.18 -19.27 8.84
CA ILE A 270 22.06 -18.50 9.72
C ILE A 270 21.67 -18.71 11.18
N PHE A 271 20.40 -18.55 11.53
CA PHE A 271 19.93 -18.75 12.89
C PHE A 271 20.19 -20.18 13.35
N ARG A 272 19.86 -21.19 12.55
CA ARG A 272 20.08 -22.61 12.88
C ARG A 272 21.54 -22.94 13.12
N LYS A 273 22.45 -22.43 12.28
CA LYS A 273 23.90 -22.66 12.39
C LYS A 273 24.47 -22.07 13.67
N HIS A 274 24.08 -20.84 14.01
CA HIS A 274 24.71 -20.07 15.07
C HIS A 274 23.99 -20.15 16.44
N LEU A 275 22.68 -20.38 16.44
CA LEU A 275 21.87 -20.44 17.67
C LEU A 275 21.46 -21.87 18.07
N LYS A 276 21.60 -22.85 17.19
CA LYS A 276 21.26 -24.26 17.40
C LYS A 276 19.83 -24.44 17.95
N ALA A 277 19.69 -25.08 19.12
CA ALA A 277 18.38 -25.34 19.74
C ALA A 277 17.62 -24.07 20.18
N LYS A 278 18.27 -22.91 20.21
CA LYS A 278 17.65 -21.60 20.53
C LYS A 278 17.27 -20.81 19.29
N SER A 279 17.27 -21.44 18.10
CA SER A 279 16.90 -20.77 16.85
C SER A 279 15.40 -20.46 16.80
N PRO A 280 15.02 -19.23 16.43
CA PRO A 280 13.65 -18.95 16.05
C PRO A 280 13.16 -19.88 14.92
N GLN A 281 11.91 -20.28 14.97
CA GLN A 281 11.33 -21.19 14.00
C GLN A 281 10.51 -20.41 12.96
N LEU A 282 10.78 -20.65 11.69
CA LEU A 282 9.95 -20.11 10.61
C LEU A 282 8.52 -20.65 10.75
N SER A 283 7.56 -19.76 11.04
CA SER A 283 6.16 -20.13 11.28
C SER A 283 5.23 -19.77 10.14
N ALA A 284 5.51 -18.70 9.39
CA ALA A 284 4.72 -18.36 8.22
C ALA A 284 5.53 -17.61 7.15
N LEU A 285 5.15 -17.87 5.89
CA LEU A 285 5.54 -17.10 4.71
C LEU A 285 4.33 -16.34 4.18
N PRO A 286 4.54 -15.20 3.52
CA PRO A 286 3.45 -14.45 2.89
C PRO A 286 2.87 -15.25 1.72
N SER A 287 1.58 -15.06 1.45
CA SER A 287 0.93 -15.61 0.25
C SER A 287 1.28 -14.84 -1.02
N TYR A 288 1.82 -13.63 -0.86
CA TYR A 288 2.20 -12.74 -1.95
C TYR A 288 3.33 -11.82 -1.51
N ILE A 289 4.37 -11.66 -2.34
CA ILE A 289 5.49 -10.79 -2.01
C ILE A 289 5.05 -9.34 -1.82
N GLY A 290 5.65 -8.64 -0.86
CA GLY A 290 5.38 -7.23 -0.59
C GLY A 290 5.98 -6.33 -1.67
N ILE A 291 5.18 -5.91 -2.62
CA ILE A 291 5.58 -5.02 -3.71
C ILE A 291 5.52 -3.58 -3.21
N ARG A 292 6.65 -2.87 -3.28
CA ARG A 292 6.71 -1.43 -2.92
C ARG A 292 6.29 -0.54 -4.05
N GLU A 293 6.76 -0.81 -5.26
CA GLU A 293 6.62 0.08 -6.41
C GLU A 293 6.52 -0.71 -7.72
N THR A 294 5.71 -0.19 -8.65
CA THR A 294 5.60 -0.64 -10.03
C THR A 294 5.17 0.55 -10.90
N TRP A 295 4.07 0.46 -11.63
CA TRP A 295 3.52 1.51 -12.46
C TRP A 295 2.90 2.64 -11.65
N HIS A 296 3.06 3.87 -12.17
CA HIS A 296 2.34 5.07 -11.75
C HIS A 296 1.46 5.57 -12.88
N ILE A 297 0.32 6.15 -12.54
CA ILE A 297 -0.52 6.86 -13.52
C ILE A 297 0.10 8.21 -13.86
N ASN A 298 -0.16 8.73 -15.07
CA ASN A 298 -0.02 10.15 -15.34
C ASN A 298 -1.33 10.83 -14.97
N SER A 299 -1.32 11.63 -13.94
CA SER A 299 -2.48 12.28 -13.38
C SER A 299 -2.54 13.77 -13.69
N GLN A 300 -3.54 14.46 -13.15
CA GLN A 300 -3.65 15.91 -13.27
C GLN A 300 -2.56 16.68 -12.50
N TYR A 301 -1.89 16.03 -11.54
CA TYR A 301 -0.80 16.62 -10.78
C TYR A 301 0.19 15.55 -10.31
N GLN A 302 1.43 15.63 -10.75
CA GLN A 302 2.50 14.81 -10.20
C GLN A 302 3.02 15.42 -8.90
N LEU A 303 2.83 14.73 -7.77
CA LEU A 303 3.33 15.14 -6.47
C LEU A 303 4.85 15.10 -6.44
N LYS A 304 5.48 16.16 -5.94
CA LYS A 304 6.94 16.33 -5.91
C LYS A 304 7.50 16.13 -4.51
N GLY A 305 8.74 15.61 -4.43
CA GLY A 305 9.45 15.49 -3.16
C GLY A 305 9.55 16.82 -2.41
N GLU A 306 9.75 17.92 -3.14
CA GLU A 306 9.78 19.25 -2.57
C GLU A 306 8.44 19.67 -1.95
N ASP A 307 7.29 19.27 -2.54
CA ASP A 307 5.97 19.53 -1.98
C ASP A 307 5.84 18.89 -0.58
N LEU A 308 6.35 17.66 -0.43
CA LEU A 308 6.34 16.96 0.85
C LEU A 308 7.29 17.62 1.85
N LEU A 309 8.55 17.76 1.48
CA LEU A 309 9.61 18.21 2.37
C LEU A 309 9.40 19.65 2.85
N ARG A 310 8.72 20.49 2.06
CA ARG A 310 8.33 21.86 2.44
C ARG A 310 6.94 21.95 3.04
N GLY A 311 6.19 20.83 3.08
CA GLY A 311 4.83 20.79 3.61
C GLY A 311 3.86 21.71 2.88
N LYS A 312 3.95 21.70 1.54
CA LYS A 312 3.07 22.49 0.68
C LYS A 312 1.62 22.20 0.97
N LYS A 313 0.82 23.25 1.11
CA LYS A 313 -0.63 23.16 1.29
C LYS A 313 -1.33 23.12 -0.05
N PHE A 314 -2.35 22.26 -0.15
CA PHE A 314 -3.16 22.11 -1.34
C PHE A 314 -4.63 22.39 -1.04
N GLU A 315 -5.29 23.19 -1.85
CA GLU A 315 -6.73 23.44 -1.73
C GLU A 315 -7.57 22.16 -1.93
N ASP A 316 -7.04 21.23 -2.68
CA ASP A 316 -7.61 19.92 -2.96
C ASP A 316 -6.95 18.78 -2.15
N ALA A 317 -6.36 19.08 -1.00
CA ALA A 317 -5.77 18.07 -0.11
C ALA A 317 -6.81 17.04 0.36
N ILE A 318 -6.48 15.76 0.24
CA ILE A 318 -7.37 14.65 0.66
C ILE A 318 -6.69 13.68 1.63
N ALA A 319 -5.41 13.84 1.86
CA ALA A 319 -4.65 13.02 2.79
C ALA A 319 -3.51 13.82 3.41
N ASN A 320 -3.13 13.45 4.63
CA ASN A 320 -1.99 14.00 5.36
C ASN A 320 -0.98 12.89 5.67
N GLY A 321 0.30 13.27 5.87
CA GLY A 321 1.32 12.31 6.26
C GLY A 321 2.53 12.97 6.93
N THR A 322 3.26 12.15 7.71
CA THR A 322 4.50 12.55 8.40
C THR A 322 5.63 11.56 8.18
N TYR A 323 5.36 10.47 7.48
CA TYR A 323 6.39 9.48 7.20
C TYR A 323 7.54 10.15 6.43
N PRO A 324 8.79 9.96 6.84
CA PRO A 324 9.92 10.57 6.16
C PRO A 324 10.02 10.07 4.72
N VAL A 325 10.59 10.89 3.85
CA VAL A 325 10.96 10.43 2.51
C VAL A 325 11.98 9.31 2.65
N ASP A 326 11.60 8.11 2.25
CA ASP A 326 12.31 6.85 2.41
C ASP A 326 12.74 6.33 1.03
N ILE A 327 14.02 6.49 0.71
CA ILE A 327 14.58 6.10 -0.58
C ILE A 327 15.44 4.86 -0.42
N HIS A 328 14.94 3.73 -0.93
CA HIS A 328 15.72 2.51 -1.08
C HIS A 328 16.60 2.59 -2.33
N HIS A 329 17.89 2.76 -2.14
CA HIS A 329 18.84 2.91 -3.26
C HIS A 329 18.96 1.60 -4.07
N GLN A 330 19.06 1.74 -5.39
CA GLN A 330 19.29 0.64 -6.34
C GLN A 330 20.78 0.59 -6.77
N ASP A 331 21.43 1.71 -6.74
CA ASP A 331 22.83 1.95 -7.19
C ASP A 331 23.85 1.73 -6.07
N LYS A 332 23.42 1.81 -4.82
CA LYS A 332 24.27 1.65 -3.62
C LYS A 332 23.50 0.96 -2.49
N PRO A 333 24.21 0.34 -1.52
CA PRO A 333 23.58 -0.24 -0.34
C PRO A 333 22.88 0.81 0.53
N GLY A 334 21.78 0.40 1.19
CA GLY A 334 21.15 1.19 2.24
C GLY A 334 19.98 2.05 1.81
N ILE A 335 19.53 2.87 2.74
CA ILE A 335 18.31 3.70 2.66
C ILE A 335 18.65 5.12 3.13
N THR A 336 18.09 6.12 2.47
CA THR A 336 18.14 7.51 2.94
C THR A 336 16.76 7.93 3.43
N PHE A 337 16.67 8.42 4.66
CA PHE A 337 15.50 9.06 5.23
C PHE A 337 15.68 10.56 5.27
N ARG A 338 14.71 11.33 4.73
CA ARG A 338 14.65 12.78 4.88
C ARG A 338 13.39 13.16 5.66
N ARG A 339 13.56 13.92 6.71
CA ARG A 339 12.48 14.36 7.61
C ARG A 339 12.10 15.82 7.35
N LEU A 340 10.86 16.19 7.70
CA LEU A 340 10.35 17.55 7.55
C LEU A 340 11.18 18.59 8.32
N ASP A 341 11.77 18.21 9.45
CA ASP A 341 12.63 19.06 10.28
C ASP A 341 14.03 19.30 9.68
N GLY A 342 14.29 18.79 8.49
CA GLY A 342 15.55 18.95 7.78
C GLY A 342 16.59 17.86 8.07
N ARG A 343 16.38 16.98 9.05
CA ARG A 343 17.30 15.86 9.31
C ARG A 343 17.29 14.87 8.16
N GLN A 344 18.48 14.40 7.82
CA GLN A 344 18.68 13.33 6.85
C GLN A 344 19.56 12.25 7.48
N ILE A 345 19.13 11.00 7.35
CA ILE A 345 19.85 9.85 7.89
C ILE A 345 20.06 8.86 6.75
N TYR A 346 21.33 8.54 6.49
CA TYR A 346 21.70 7.45 5.59
C TYR A 346 22.05 6.21 6.40
N CYS A 347 21.24 5.18 6.28
CA CYS A 347 21.38 3.91 6.98
C CYS A 347 21.99 2.86 6.06
N ARG A 348 23.09 2.23 6.50
CA ARG A 348 23.68 1.06 5.85
C ARG A 348 23.71 -0.10 6.84
N PRO A 349 23.38 -1.32 6.37
CA PRO A 349 23.49 -2.49 7.24
C PRO A 349 24.90 -2.68 7.79
N GLY A 350 24.99 -2.97 9.09
CA GLY A 350 26.26 -3.23 9.76
C GLY A 350 27.26 -2.04 9.81
N LYS A 351 26.80 -0.84 9.46
CA LYS A 351 27.60 0.40 9.56
C LYS A 351 26.86 1.44 10.40
N PRO A 352 27.59 2.34 11.07
CA PRO A 352 26.98 3.47 11.75
C PRO A 352 26.15 4.31 10.76
N ASN A 353 25.02 4.83 11.24
CA ASN A 353 24.23 5.78 10.47
C ASN A 353 25.03 7.06 10.21
N VAL A 354 24.87 7.60 9.00
CA VAL A 354 25.44 8.90 8.65
C VAL A 354 24.32 9.94 8.74
N GLU A 355 24.47 10.82 9.71
CA GLU A 355 23.54 11.93 9.91
C GLU A 355 24.00 13.16 9.15
N SER A 356 23.06 13.84 8.52
CA SER A 356 23.27 15.08 7.77
C SER A 356 21.97 15.89 7.75
N ARG A 357 21.97 17.00 7.03
CA ARG A 357 20.76 17.81 6.87
C ARG A 357 20.58 18.18 5.40
N TRP A 358 19.32 18.13 4.94
CA TRP A 358 18.92 18.62 3.62
C TRP A 358 18.45 20.09 3.65
N ARG A 359 18.20 20.63 4.85
CA ARG A 359 17.98 22.07 5.12
C ARG A 359 18.67 22.45 6.43
N GLU A 360 18.99 23.74 6.58
CA GLU A 360 19.62 24.27 7.78
C GLU A 360 18.76 24.07 9.03
N GLU A 361 19.40 24.04 10.19
CA GLU A 361 18.74 23.94 11.47
C GLU A 361 18.09 25.28 11.84
N GLY A 362 16.93 25.21 12.47
CA GLY A 362 16.17 26.39 12.85
C GLY A 362 15.12 26.77 11.81
N GLY A 363 14.30 27.74 12.18
CA GLY A 363 13.13 28.16 11.41
C GLY A 363 11.92 27.25 11.58
N ASP A 364 10.78 27.74 11.13
CA ASP A 364 9.53 27.01 11.15
C ASP A 364 9.52 25.96 10.04
N TYR A 365 9.01 24.76 10.35
CA TYR A 365 8.85 23.68 9.39
C TYR A 365 7.46 23.05 9.52
N ALA A 366 6.98 22.53 8.39
CA ALA A 366 5.68 21.90 8.35
C ALA A 366 5.65 20.64 9.24
N LYS A 367 4.58 20.50 10.00
CA LYS A 367 4.40 19.34 10.90
C LYS A 367 3.87 18.11 10.20
N TYR A 368 3.36 18.28 8.99
CA TYR A 368 2.88 17.23 8.09
C TYR A 368 2.87 17.76 6.66
N TYR A 369 2.82 16.86 5.70
CA TYR A 369 2.59 17.15 4.28
C TYR A 369 1.21 16.69 3.85
N GLN A 370 0.80 17.11 2.65
CA GLN A 370 -0.50 16.79 2.09
C GLN A 370 -0.39 16.09 0.73
N ILE A 371 -1.42 15.31 0.39
CA ILE A 371 -1.59 14.67 -0.91
C ILE A 371 -2.85 15.27 -1.56
N PRO A 372 -2.75 15.84 -2.78
CA PRO A 372 -3.90 16.44 -3.45
C PRO A 372 -4.74 15.39 -4.20
N LEU A 373 -6.04 15.62 -4.34
CA LEU A 373 -6.97 14.75 -5.09
C LEU A 373 -6.52 14.58 -6.55
N ARG A 374 -5.98 15.62 -7.15
CA ARG A 374 -5.49 15.62 -8.53
C ARG A 374 -4.44 14.55 -8.84
N SER A 375 -3.68 14.11 -7.83
CA SER A 375 -2.68 13.04 -7.99
C SER A 375 -3.30 11.65 -8.12
N LEU A 376 -4.61 11.51 -7.86
CA LEU A 376 -5.35 10.26 -7.99
C LEU A 376 -6.14 10.17 -9.30
N ILE A 377 -6.36 11.28 -10.00
CA ILE A 377 -7.22 11.35 -11.18
C ILE A 377 -6.36 11.23 -12.43
N PRO A 378 -6.42 10.09 -13.15
CA PRO A 378 -5.66 9.95 -14.39
C PRO A 378 -6.06 11.03 -15.41
N SER A 379 -5.07 11.61 -16.09
CA SER A 379 -5.33 12.60 -17.14
C SER A 379 -6.27 12.03 -18.19
N ASN A 380 -7.29 12.80 -18.56
CA ASN A 380 -8.33 12.43 -19.52
C ASN A 380 -9.24 11.26 -19.08
N SER A 381 -9.25 10.87 -17.80
CA SER A 381 -10.18 9.87 -17.31
C SER A 381 -11.60 10.43 -17.21
N ARG A 382 -12.58 9.66 -17.65
CA ARG A 382 -14.01 10.01 -17.55
C ARG A 382 -14.68 9.34 -16.34
N ASN A 383 -14.38 8.08 -16.09
CA ASN A 383 -15.06 7.31 -15.03
C ASN A 383 -14.12 6.34 -14.28
N VAL A 384 -12.81 6.55 -14.37
CA VAL A 384 -11.81 5.78 -13.64
C VAL A 384 -11.01 6.72 -12.75
N ILE A 385 -10.87 6.39 -11.47
CA ILE A 385 -9.96 7.03 -10.51
C ILE A 385 -9.02 5.98 -9.92
N SER A 386 -7.79 6.36 -9.62
CA SER A 386 -6.83 5.47 -8.95
C SER A 386 -6.80 5.71 -7.44
N ALA A 387 -6.40 4.70 -6.68
CA ALA A 387 -6.13 4.81 -5.26
C ALA A 387 -4.99 3.88 -4.85
N GLY A 388 -4.08 4.35 -4.02
CA GLY A 388 -2.96 3.53 -3.56
C GLY A 388 -1.63 3.93 -4.19
N ARG A 389 -0.66 2.99 -4.20
CA ARG A 389 0.73 3.27 -4.54
C ARG A 389 0.99 3.67 -6.00
N MET A 390 0.01 3.54 -6.89
CA MET A 390 0.14 3.95 -8.30
C MET A 390 -0.19 5.43 -8.53
N LEU A 391 -0.48 6.20 -7.51
CA LEU A 391 -0.68 7.64 -7.64
C LEU A 391 0.54 8.33 -8.27
N ASP A 392 0.32 9.47 -8.93
CA ASP A 392 1.38 10.19 -9.65
C ASP A 392 2.29 10.95 -8.68
N ALA A 393 3.53 10.49 -8.58
CA ALA A 393 4.53 11.09 -7.70
C ALA A 393 5.93 10.89 -8.27
N ASP A 394 6.81 11.86 -8.07
CA ASP A 394 8.22 11.64 -8.34
C ASP A 394 8.84 10.66 -7.33
N PRO A 395 10.02 10.10 -7.58
CA PRO A 395 10.62 9.09 -6.70
C PRO A 395 10.81 9.54 -5.25
N GLU A 396 11.06 10.82 -5.03
CA GLU A 396 11.24 11.39 -3.69
C GLU A 396 9.90 11.51 -2.96
N ALA A 397 8.88 12.08 -3.60
CA ALA A 397 7.53 12.11 -3.04
C ALA A 397 7.01 10.71 -2.76
N PHE A 398 7.20 9.79 -3.69
CA PHE A 398 6.77 8.40 -3.54
C PHE A 398 7.39 7.75 -2.30
N GLY A 399 8.66 8.02 -2.01
CA GLY A 399 9.32 7.55 -0.79
C GLY A 399 8.56 7.90 0.49
N GLY A 400 7.94 9.09 0.55
CA GLY A 400 7.17 9.54 1.72
C GLY A 400 5.73 9.05 1.75
N ILE A 401 5.05 9.01 0.59
CA ILE A 401 3.60 8.79 0.56
C ILE A 401 3.15 7.33 0.50
N ARG A 402 4.03 6.40 0.08
CA ARG A 402 3.68 5.00 -0.19
C ARG A 402 3.29 4.17 1.03
N VAL A 403 3.45 4.69 2.24
CA VAL A 403 3.08 3.94 3.45
C VAL A 403 1.57 3.82 3.60
N MET A 404 1.15 2.69 4.18
CA MET A 404 -0.26 2.28 4.20
C MET A 404 -1.21 3.33 4.77
N VAL A 405 -0.87 3.99 5.87
CA VAL A 405 -1.75 5.00 6.50
C VAL A 405 -2.01 6.21 5.61
N ASN A 406 -1.05 6.59 4.77
CA ASN A 406 -1.24 7.64 3.77
C ASN A 406 -2.12 7.15 2.63
N LEU A 407 -1.83 5.96 2.11
CA LEU A 407 -2.58 5.38 0.99
C LEU A 407 -4.01 4.98 1.36
N ASN A 408 -4.27 4.61 2.60
CA ASN A 408 -5.62 4.35 3.10
C ASN A 408 -6.54 5.56 2.91
N GLN A 409 -6.05 6.77 3.22
CA GLN A 409 -6.80 8.01 3.02
C GLN A 409 -7.10 8.26 1.53
N THR A 410 -6.17 7.90 0.63
CA THR A 410 -6.40 8.01 -0.83
C THR A 410 -7.53 7.09 -1.28
N GLY A 411 -7.71 5.94 -0.63
CA GLY A 411 -8.84 5.04 -0.85
C GLY A 411 -10.17 5.70 -0.51
N GLU A 412 -10.28 6.24 0.71
CA GLU A 412 -11.48 6.97 1.14
C GLU A 412 -11.82 8.11 0.17
N ALA A 413 -10.82 8.89 -0.21
CA ALA A 413 -11.00 10.01 -1.14
C ALA A 413 -11.48 9.56 -2.53
N ALA A 414 -10.92 8.46 -3.06
CA ALA A 414 -11.34 7.89 -4.33
C ALA A 414 -12.79 7.39 -4.28
N GLY A 415 -13.20 6.76 -3.16
CA GLY A 415 -14.58 6.33 -2.93
C GLY A 415 -15.57 7.49 -2.93
N VAL A 416 -15.24 8.57 -2.21
CA VAL A 416 -16.06 9.80 -2.18
C VAL A 416 -16.12 10.47 -3.57
N ALA A 417 -14.97 10.62 -4.23
CA ALA A 417 -14.89 11.26 -5.55
C ALA A 417 -15.71 10.47 -6.60
N ALA A 418 -15.61 9.14 -6.62
CA ALA A 418 -16.38 8.29 -7.52
C ALA A 418 -17.89 8.41 -7.25
N PHE A 419 -18.30 8.45 -5.97
CA PHE A 419 -19.70 8.66 -5.62
C PHE A 419 -20.23 10.04 -6.05
N GLN A 420 -19.44 11.09 -5.88
CA GLN A 420 -19.81 12.44 -6.29
C GLN A 420 -19.91 12.59 -7.80
N ALA A 421 -18.98 11.99 -8.56
CA ALA A 421 -19.04 11.95 -10.02
C ALA A 421 -20.32 11.24 -10.48
N LEU A 422 -20.61 10.08 -9.88
CA LEU A 422 -21.82 9.29 -10.15
C LEU A 422 -23.10 10.07 -9.87
N SER A 423 -23.24 10.63 -8.67
CA SER A 423 -24.46 11.32 -8.22
C SER A 423 -24.72 12.63 -8.96
N SER A 424 -23.67 13.27 -9.45
CA SER A 424 -23.74 14.51 -10.23
C SER A 424 -23.82 14.27 -11.75
N GLY A 425 -23.62 13.04 -12.23
CA GLY A 425 -23.61 12.70 -13.65
C GLY A 425 -22.48 13.37 -14.44
N ILE A 426 -21.31 13.59 -13.80
CA ILE A 426 -20.14 14.26 -14.40
C ILE A 426 -18.95 13.31 -14.55
N ASP A 427 -17.99 13.70 -15.34
CA ASP A 427 -16.71 12.97 -15.43
C ASP A 427 -15.94 13.13 -14.13
N ILE A 428 -15.16 12.10 -13.76
CA ILE A 428 -14.36 12.09 -12.52
C ILE A 428 -13.35 13.25 -12.46
N SER A 429 -12.87 13.68 -13.63
CA SER A 429 -11.94 14.80 -13.78
C SER A 429 -12.55 16.16 -13.42
N LEU A 430 -13.88 16.25 -13.33
CA LEU A 430 -14.63 17.48 -13.05
C LEU A 430 -15.18 17.54 -11.62
N VAL A 431 -14.86 16.55 -10.78
CA VAL A 431 -15.32 16.53 -9.38
C VAL A 431 -14.69 17.68 -8.60
N ALA A 432 -15.54 18.43 -7.91
CA ALA A 432 -15.08 19.56 -7.08
C ALA A 432 -14.38 19.05 -5.81
N PRO A 433 -13.08 19.32 -5.62
CA PRO A 433 -12.32 18.80 -4.49
C PRO A 433 -12.89 19.22 -3.12
N GLN A 434 -13.42 20.43 -3.02
CA GLN A 434 -14.00 20.95 -1.78
C GLN A 434 -15.20 20.12 -1.30
N LYS A 435 -16.00 19.57 -2.24
CA LYS A 435 -17.09 18.66 -1.91
C LYS A 435 -16.55 17.31 -1.40
N VAL A 436 -15.46 16.81 -2.00
CA VAL A 436 -14.81 15.57 -1.54
C VAL A 436 -14.27 15.78 -0.12
N ARG A 437 -13.54 16.85 0.13
CA ARG A 437 -12.99 17.18 1.44
C ARG A 437 -14.08 17.25 2.52
N LYS A 438 -15.18 17.97 2.25
CA LYS A 438 -16.30 18.10 3.18
C LYS A 438 -16.87 16.72 3.58
N VAL A 439 -17.10 15.83 2.61
CA VAL A 439 -17.63 14.49 2.89
C VAL A 439 -16.62 13.63 3.67
N LEU A 440 -15.32 13.78 3.39
CA LEU A 440 -14.27 13.12 4.15
C LEU A 440 -14.24 13.60 5.61
N GLU A 441 -14.37 14.89 5.85
CA GLU A 441 -14.44 15.50 7.20
C GLU A 441 -15.66 14.99 7.97
N GLU A 442 -16.84 15.00 7.33
CA GLU A 442 -18.08 14.44 7.89
C GLU A 442 -17.93 12.94 8.22
N GLY A 443 -17.10 12.22 7.49
CA GLY A 443 -16.74 10.82 7.72
C GLY A 443 -15.59 10.60 8.70
N GLY A 444 -15.14 11.63 9.43
CA GLY A 444 -14.11 11.54 10.47
C GLY A 444 -12.67 11.63 9.97
N SER A 445 -12.45 11.91 8.68
CA SER A 445 -11.10 12.15 8.16
C SER A 445 -10.58 13.50 8.61
N CYS A 446 -9.29 13.58 8.97
CA CYS A 446 -8.62 14.82 9.40
C CYS A 446 -8.10 15.59 8.19
N ASN A 447 -8.97 16.38 7.54
CA ASN A 447 -8.53 17.25 6.44
C ASN A 447 -8.07 18.60 7.01
N LYS A 448 -6.78 18.79 7.16
CA LYS A 448 -6.15 20.00 7.75
C LYS A 448 -5.80 21.04 6.69
#